data_36eb8dcde4116705f338d7e90873412d
#
_entry.id   36eb8dcde4116705f338d7e90873412d
#
_cell.length_a   1.000
_cell.length_b   1.000
_cell.length_c   1.000
_cell.angle_alpha   90.00
_cell.angle_beta   90.00
_cell.angle_gamma   90.00
#
_symmetry.space_group_name_H-M   'P 1'
#
loop_
_entity.id
_entity.type
_entity.pdbx_description
1 polymer ?
#
loop_
_entity_poly.entity_id
_entity_poly.type
_entity_poly.pdbx_seq_one_letter_code
_entity_poly.pdbx_strand_id
1 'polypeptide(L)'
;VRPVFLLSFLGACLSVATFAATDPLERLKSFSEFPAVDLRRLHAGDILGEPGSLMNFPQGISAQTCFAVPVTAEEAAKRLLVWDPSAHETLKAIAFHPVSEPCQAVDFQNLNLRSNKRSFLWLLDKTRATTAGESELNLTRDEARQLADCAKENPDPQAISGCWAKLLLERVTEFQRRGFSGVPPYEATGETVSPAAQLRAMLREQPTVAGEFAPLLEKCGVLGDEEAATLKPFHYWGLYEANHHATFVLGVVYLLPLGDHYQLLDAQYYVSGTYYTFVTLYEIWPTRVGEKSEALVWRGDFIAAPTLAFTKGFDRLAYGAIMVQEVKKAIRSFQDDVKVKNR
;
A
#
# COMPACT_ATOMS: atom_id res chain seq x y z
N VAL A 1 -41.86 -67.00 16.08
CA VAL A 1 -40.51 -66.56 16.40
C VAL A 1 -40.23 -65.33 15.56
N ARG A 2 -40.21 -64.13 16.21
CA ARG A 2 -39.83 -62.86 15.57
C ARG A 2 -38.42 -62.49 16.03
N PRO A 3 -37.50 -62.07 15.16
CA PRO A 3 -36.20 -61.52 15.57
C PRO A 3 -36.34 -60.04 15.90
N VAL A 4 -35.81 -59.68 17.07
CA VAL A 4 -35.63 -58.27 17.50
C VAL A 4 -34.33 -57.76 16.91
N PHE A 5 -34.42 -56.69 16.10
CA PHE A 5 -33.27 -55.91 15.62
C PHE A 5 -32.87 -54.90 16.67
N LEU A 6 -31.68 -55.06 17.23
CA LEU A 6 -31.01 -54.03 18.05
C LEU A 6 -30.32 -53.06 17.12
N LEU A 7 -30.82 -51.82 17.07
CA LEU A 7 -30.09 -50.68 16.43
C LEU A 7 -29.10 -50.09 17.44
N SER A 8 -27.82 -50.36 17.19
CA SER A 8 -26.75 -49.66 17.91
C SER A 8 -26.52 -48.28 17.28
N PHE A 9 -26.86 -47.23 18.00
CA PHE A 9 -26.51 -45.86 17.64
C PHE A 9 -25.03 -45.63 18.01
N LEU A 10 -24.13 -45.61 17.00
CA LEU A 10 -22.79 -45.07 17.14
C LEU A 10 -22.87 -43.57 17.11
N GLY A 11 -22.77 -42.90 18.25
CA GLY A 11 -22.59 -41.48 18.35
C GLY A 11 -21.21 -41.09 17.92
N ALA A 12 -21.08 -40.50 16.69
CA ALA A 12 -19.86 -39.88 16.24
C ALA A 12 -19.69 -38.52 17.01
N CYS A 13 -18.82 -38.52 18.00
CA CYS A 13 -18.34 -37.28 18.61
C CYS A 13 -17.51 -36.54 17.57
N LEU A 14 -18.09 -35.55 16.90
CA LEU A 14 -17.36 -34.52 16.16
C LEU A 14 -16.56 -33.68 17.15
N SER A 15 -15.29 -34.04 17.34
CA SER A 15 -14.34 -33.15 18.01
C SER A 15 -14.15 -31.92 17.14
N VAL A 16 -14.84 -30.82 17.47
CA VAL A 16 -14.52 -29.51 16.95
C VAL A 16 -13.16 -29.15 17.54
N ALA A 17 -12.12 -29.27 16.72
CA ALA A 17 -10.81 -28.73 17.07
C ALA A 17 -10.95 -27.21 17.18
N THR A 18 -11.12 -26.70 18.39
CA THR A 18 -10.93 -25.28 18.69
C THR A 18 -9.44 -24.99 18.45
N PHE A 19 -9.13 -24.42 17.31
CA PHE A 19 -7.84 -23.77 17.13
C PHE A 19 -7.77 -22.67 18.21
N ALA A 20 -6.91 -22.87 19.19
CA ALA A 20 -6.61 -21.80 20.14
C ALA A 20 -6.10 -20.60 19.34
N ALA A 21 -6.85 -19.50 19.38
CA ALA A 21 -6.39 -18.26 18.76
C ALA A 21 -5.02 -17.91 19.34
N THR A 22 -4.00 -17.82 18.48
CA THR A 22 -2.65 -17.46 18.90
C THR A 22 -2.72 -16.04 19.45
N ASP A 23 -2.10 -15.78 20.60
CA ASP A 23 -2.05 -14.44 21.20
C ASP A 23 -1.47 -13.46 20.19
N PRO A 24 -2.21 -12.39 19.81
CA PRO A 24 -1.74 -11.38 18.88
C PRO A 24 -0.37 -10.78 19.23
N LEU A 25 -0.04 -10.66 20.52
CA LEU A 25 1.25 -10.11 20.96
C LEU A 25 2.41 -11.09 20.73
N GLU A 26 2.19 -12.38 20.95
CA GLU A 26 3.21 -13.39 20.67
C GLU A 26 3.44 -13.52 19.16
N ARG A 27 2.36 -13.44 18.38
CA ARG A 27 2.46 -13.43 16.91
C ARG A 27 3.21 -12.18 16.42
N LEU A 28 2.82 -10.99 16.87
CA LEU A 28 3.48 -9.73 16.54
C LEU A 28 4.99 -9.78 16.81
N LYS A 29 5.38 -10.31 17.96
CA LYS A 29 6.78 -10.48 18.38
C LYS A 29 7.58 -11.42 17.46
N SER A 30 6.92 -12.39 16.82
CA SER A 30 7.59 -13.39 15.98
C SER A 30 8.06 -12.85 14.63
N PHE A 31 7.45 -11.78 14.10
CA PHE A 31 7.77 -11.27 12.77
C PHE A 31 8.11 -9.79 12.70
N SER A 32 7.85 -9.02 13.78
CA SER A 32 8.04 -7.57 13.78
C SER A 32 9.27 -7.11 14.56
N GLU A 33 9.60 -5.82 14.44
CA GLU A 33 10.68 -5.16 15.22
C GLU A 33 10.26 -4.86 16.68
N PHE A 34 9.06 -5.30 17.12
CA PHE A 34 8.55 -5.02 18.47
C PHE A 34 8.75 -6.22 19.40
N PRO A 35 9.81 -6.26 20.26
CA PRO A 35 10.05 -7.36 21.17
C PRO A 35 9.02 -7.42 22.32
N ALA A 36 8.40 -6.29 22.64
CA ALA A 36 7.34 -6.16 23.63
C ALA A 36 6.41 -4.97 23.29
N VAL A 37 5.11 -5.18 23.51
CA VAL A 37 4.08 -4.16 23.28
C VAL A 37 3.24 -4.00 24.53
N ASP A 38 3.16 -2.78 25.08
CA ASP A 38 2.22 -2.43 26.15
C ASP A 38 0.89 -1.99 25.54
N LEU A 39 -0.09 -2.90 25.55
CA LEU A 39 -1.43 -2.63 25.03
C LEU A 39 -2.12 -1.44 25.72
N ARG A 40 -1.85 -1.20 27.01
CA ARG A 40 -2.48 -0.07 27.72
C ARG A 40 -2.06 1.26 27.12
N ARG A 41 -0.80 1.38 26.69
CA ARG A 41 -0.29 2.58 26.00
C ARG A 41 -0.94 2.76 24.65
N LEU A 42 -1.06 1.67 23.85
CA LEU A 42 -1.72 1.71 22.54
C LEU A 42 -3.20 2.10 22.67
N HIS A 43 -3.90 1.54 23.65
CA HIS A 43 -5.30 1.89 23.95
C HIS A 43 -5.46 3.34 24.44
N ALA A 44 -4.43 3.93 25.06
CA ALA A 44 -4.40 5.36 25.38
C ALA A 44 -4.16 6.26 24.16
N GLY A 45 -3.88 5.67 22.97
CA GLY A 45 -3.66 6.38 21.71
C GLY A 45 -2.20 6.52 21.30
N ASP A 46 -1.26 5.89 22.05
CA ASP A 46 0.15 5.86 21.66
C ASP A 46 0.31 5.09 20.33
N ILE A 47 1.33 5.49 19.58
CA ILE A 47 1.77 4.81 18.36
C ILE A 47 3.22 4.42 18.55
N LEU A 48 3.50 3.13 18.64
CA LEU A 48 4.86 2.62 18.59
C LEU A 48 5.37 2.73 17.15
N GLY A 49 6.67 2.87 16.95
CA GLY A 49 7.25 2.92 15.62
C GLY A 49 8.74 2.81 15.65
N GLU A 50 9.26 1.88 14.85
CA GLU A 50 10.68 1.57 14.69
C GLU A 50 11.05 1.58 13.20
N PRO A 51 12.25 2.03 12.82
CA PRO A 51 12.80 1.72 11.51
C PRO A 51 12.83 0.20 11.34
N GLY A 52 12.52 -0.29 10.14
CA GLY A 52 12.70 -1.72 9.87
C GLY A 52 14.17 -2.12 9.77
N SER A 53 14.42 -3.43 9.80
CA SER A 53 15.76 -4.00 9.63
C SER A 53 16.42 -3.48 8.35
N LEU A 54 17.74 -3.25 8.41
CA LEU A 54 18.51 -2.80 7.27
C LEU A 54 18.45 -3.83 6.13
N MET A 55 18.15 -3.35 4.94
CA MET A 55 18.12 -4.17 3.73
C MET A 55 19.48 -4.15 3.02
N ASN A 56 19.92 -5.31 2.50
CA ASN A 56 21.03 -5.37 1.54
C ASN A 56 20.63 -4.79 0.17
N PHE A 57 19.33 -4.73 -0.11
CA PHE A 57 18.77 -4.06 -1.27
C PHE A 57 18.96 -2.53 -1.14
N PRO A 58 19.85 -1.91 -1.93
CA PRO A 58 20.33 -0.55 -1.67
C PRO A 58 19.26 0.52 -1.90
N GLN A 59 18.24 0.22 -2.71
CA GLN A 59 17.17 1.16 -3.02
C GLN A 59 15.97 1.08 -2.05
N GLY A 60 15.96 0.14 -1.11
CA GLY A 60 14.84 -0.10 -0.20
C GLY A 60 15.10 0.34 1.24
N ILE A 61 14.09 0.92 1.89
CA ILE A 61 13.99 1.06 3.36
C ILE A 61 12.61 0.66 3.82
N SER A 62 12.47 0.39 5.11
CA SER A 62 11.19 0.09 5.74
C SER A 62 11.04 0.76 7.10
N ALA A 63 9.78 0.86 7.53
CA ALA A 63 9.39 1.28 8.86
C ALA A 63 8.26 0.38 9.35
N GLN A 64 8.22 0.15 10.66
CA GLN A 64 7.13 -0.61 11.29
C GLN A 64 6.47 0.24 12.37
N THR A 65 5.16 0.10 12.50
CA THR A 65 4.38 0.78 13.51
C THR A 65 3.35 -0.17 14.11
N CYS A 66 2.98 0.10 15.37
CA CYS A 66 1.92 -0.62 16.06
C CYS A 66 1.03 0.37 16.81
N PHE A 67 -0.28 0.24 16.68
CA PHE A 67 -1.27 1.13 17.29
C PHE A 67 -2.60 0.41 17.53
N ALA A 68 -3.49 1.03 18.30
CA ALA A 68 -4.85 0.55 18.49
C ALA A 68 -5.87 1.57 17.99
N VAL A 69 -7.04 1.07 17.60
CA VAL A 69 -8.20 1.90 17.24
C VAL A 69 -9.48 1.41 17.94
N PRO A 70 -10.37 2.33 18.37
CA PRO A 70 -11.56 2.01 19.19
C PRO A 70 -12.74 1.49 18.34
N VAL A 71 -12.47 0.51 17.47
CA VAL A 71 -13.46 -0.19 16.63
C VAL A 71 -13.07 -1.67 16.55
N THR A 72 -13.97 -2.51 16.07
CA THR A 72 -13.66 -3.93 15.84
C THR A 72 -12.59 -4.09 14.75
N ALA A 73 -11.88 -5.24 14.74
CA ALA A 73 -10.89 -5.54 13.70
C ALA A 73 -11.50 -5.51 12.30
N GLU A 74 -12.72 -6.01 12.13
CA GLU A 74 -13.45 -5.96 10.87
C GLU A 74 -13.72 -4.52 10.41
N GLU A 75 -14.17 -3.67 11.30
CA GLU A 75 -14.44 -2.26 10.99
C GLU A 75 -13.14 -1.49 10.68
N ALA A 76 -12.06 -1.74 11.43
CA ALA A 76 -10.75 -1.17 11.15
C ALA A 76 -10.25 -1.56 9.76
N ALA A 77 -10.35 -2.84 9.41
CA ALA A 77 -9.95 -3.36 8.10
C ALA A 77 -10.77 -2.73 6.96
N LYS A 78 -12.09 -2.63 7.10
CA LYS A 78 -12.97 -2.00 6.10
C LYS A 78 -12.67 -0.51 5.93
N ARG A 79 -12.37 0.21 7.01
CA ARG A 79 -12.01 1.64 6.94
C ARG A 79 -10.64 1.84 6.29
N LEU A 80 -9.63 1.03 6.63
CA LEU A 80 -8.32 1.08 6.01
C LEU A 80 -8.35 0.78 4.51
N LEU A 81 -9.21 -0.16 4.09
CA LEU A 81 -9.38 -0.53 2.67
C LEU A 81 -9.70 0.67 1.78
N VAL A 82 -10.48 1.63 2.27
CA VAL A 82 -10.99 2.77 1.48
C VAL A 82 -10.60 4.12 2.09
N TRP A 83 -9.56 4.16 2.93
CA TRP A 83 -9.17 5.39 3.61
C TRP A 83 -8.60 6.42 2.65
N ASP A 84 -9.15 7.64 2.71
CA ASP A 84 -8.74 8.77 1.86
C ASP A 84 -7.79 9.70 2.62
N PRO A 85 -6.48 9.67 2.32
CA PRO A 85 -5.50 10.55 2.95
C PRO A 85 -5.61 12.01 2.48
N SER A 86 -6.29 12.30 1.36
CA SER A 86 -6.41 13.67 0.84
C SER A 86 -7.31 14.57 1.66
N ALA A 87 -8.11 13.98 2.55
CA ALA A 87 -8.88 14.73 3.56
C ALA A 87 -7.99 15.42 4.62
N HIS A 88 -6.69 15.13 4.66
CA HIS A 88 -5.74 15.60 5.67
C HIS A 88 -4.57 16.36 5.04
N GLU A 89 -4.54 17.67 5.15
CA GLU A 89 -3.50 18.53 4.57
C GLU A 89 -2.07 18.15 4.99
N THR A 90 -1.91 17.64 6.22
CA THR A 90 -0.60 17.27 6.78
C THR A 90 0.04 16.08 6.07
N LEU A 91 -0.75 15.26 5.36
CA LEU A 91 -0.29 14.06 4.66
C LEU A 91 0.19 14.33 3.23
N LYS A 92 0.06 15.59 2.78
CA LYS A 92 0.48 16.00 1.42
C LYS A 92 -0.13 15.16 0.30
N ALA A 93 -1.24 14.48 0.56
CA ALA A 93 -2.09 13.89 -0.45
C ALA A 93 -2.98 14.99 -1.03
N ILE A 94 -2.77 15.33 -2.29
CA ILE A 94 -3.47 16.45 -2.95
C ILE A 94 -4.82 15.98 -3.48
N ALA A 95 -4.85 14.74 -3.99
CA ALA A 95 -6.05 14.08 -4.49
C ALA A 95 -5.95 12.57 -4.26
N PHE A 96 -7.10 11.95 -4.00
CA PHE A 96 -7.26 10.51 -3.89
C PHE A 96 -8.65 10.16 -4.44
N HIS A 97 -8.71 9.25 -5.41
CA HIS A 97 -9.96 8.85 -6.05
C HIS A 97 -9.99 7.34 -6.29
N PRO A 98 -11.09 6.67 -5.94
CA PRO A 98 -11.31 5.30 -6.33
C PRO A 98 -11.38 5.17 -7.86
N VAL A 99 -10.98 4.01 -8.36
CA VAL A 99 -11.02 3.65 -9.77
C VAL A 99 -11.93 2.44 -9.94
N SER A 100 -12.81 2.49 -10.93
CA SER A 100 -13.76 1.42 -11.22
C SER A 100 -13.06 0.18 -11.81
N GLU A 101 -13.76 -0.96 -11.74
CA GLU A 101 -13.36 -2.21 -12.39
C GLU A 101 -14.53 -2.71 -13.25
N PRO A 102 -14.41 -2.69 -14.58
CA PRO A 102 -13.29 -2.20 -15.38
C PRO A 102 -13.10 -0.67 -15.30
N CYS A 103 -11.82 -0.23 -15.41
CA CYS A 103 -11.45 1.18 -15.39
C CYS A 103 -12.05 1.95 -16.57
N GLN A 104 -12.50 3.18 -16.32
CA GLN A 104 -13.13 4.04 -17.32
C GLN A 104 -12.51 5.44 -17.33
N ALA A 105 -12.62 6.15 -18.44
CA ALA A 105 -12.10 7.52 -18.58
C ALA A 105 -12.69 8.50 -17.54
N VAL A 106 -13.94 8.28 -17.10
CA VAL A 106 -14.59 9.09 -16.07
C VAL A 106 -13.89 9.02 -14.72
N ASP A 107 -13.15 7.95 -14.42
CA ASP A 107 -12.41 7.80 -13.17
C ASP A 107 -11.31 8.87 -13.01
N PHE A 108 -10.85 9.45 -14.13
CA PHE A 108 -9.81 10.47 -14.17
C PHE A 108 -10.33 11.88 -14.51
N GLN A 109 -11.65 12.09 -14.57
CA GLN A 109 -12.24 13.40 -14.93
C GLN A 109 -11.85 14.55 -13.97
N ASN A 110 -11.53 14.21 -12.71
CA ASN A 110 -11.13 15.17 -11.69
C ASN A 110 -9.62 15.48 -11.71
N LEU A 111 -8.84 14.86 -12.62
CA LEU A 111 -7.43 15.13 -12.74
C LEU A 111 -7.21 16.54 -13.29
N ASN A 112 -6.57 17.40 -12.48
CA ASN A 112 -6.35 18.79 -12.81
C ASN A 112 -4.99 19.26 -12.33
N LEU A 113 -4.13 19.68 -13.27
CA LEU A 113 -2.79 20.22 -12.99
C LEU A 113 -2.74 21.76 -12.98
N ARG A 114 -3.88 22.43 -13.06
CA ARG A 114 -3.96 23.90 -12.95
C ARG A 114 -3.73 24.34 -11.52
N SER A 115 -2.49 24.65 -11.19
CA SER A 115 -2.10 25.16 -9.88
C SER A 115 -0.81 25.94 -9.98
N ASN A 116 -0.69 27.02 -9.19
CA ASN A 116 0.56 27.79 -9.05
C ASN A 116 1.49 27.22 -7.95
N LYS A 117 1.14 26.10 -7.33
CA LYS A 117 2.02 25.43 -6.36
C LYS A 117 3.28 24.93 -7.06
N ARG A 118 4.43 25.14 -6.43
CA ARG A 118 5.75 24.73 -6.97
C ARG A 118 5.80 23.27 -7.39
N SER A 119 5.15 22.38 -6.63
CA SER A 119 5.10 20.96 -6.93
C SER A 119 4.40 20.64 -8.26
N PHE A 120 3.30 21.35 -8.57
CA PHE A 120 2.58 21.19 -9.85
C PHE A 120 3.38 21.75 -11.02
N LEU A 121 3.99 22.95 -10.83
CA LEU A 121 4.85 23.55 -11.86
C LEU A 121 6.00 22.62 -12.21
N TRP A 122 6.62 21.98 -11.22
CA TRP A 122 7.66 21.00 -11.44
C TRP A 122 7.16 19.83 -12.34
N LEU A 123 6.00 19.25 -12.03
CA LEU A 123 5.44 18.13 -12.82
C LEU A 123 5.13 18.57 -14.26
N LEU A 124 4.54 19.74 -14.45
CA LEU A 124 4.27 20.31 -15.78
C LEU A 124 5.56 20.55 -16.57
N ASP A 125 6.58 21.12 -15.93
CA ASP A 125 7.87 21.38 -16.56
C ASP A 125 8.59 20.07 -16.95
N LYS A 126 8.57 19.05 -16.07
CA LYS A 126 9.14 17.74 -16.37
C LYS A 126 8.37 17.00 -17.47
N THR A 127 7.04 17.14 -17.51
CA THR A 127 6.22 16.60 -18.60
C THR A 127 6.59 17.24 -19.94
N ARG A 128 6.77 18.57 -19.98
CA ARG A 128 7.18 19.29 -21.21
C ARG A 128 8.62 19.00 -21.65
N ALA A 129 9.52 18.78 -20.68
CA ALA A 129 10.93 18.47 -20.93
C ALA A 129 11.18 17.00 -21.27
N THR A 130 10.17 16.14 -21.12
CA THR A 130 10.29 14.70 -21.41
C THR A 130 10.57 14.45 -22.89
N THR A 131 11.49 13.53 -23.17
CA THR A 131 11.78 13.01 -24.51
C THR A 131 11.74 11.48 -24.51
N ALA A 132 11.70 10.86 -25.65
CA ALA A 132 11.67 9.39 -25.79
C ALA A 132 12.90 8.66 -25.18
N GLY A 133 13.98 9.36 -24.93
CA GLY A 133 15.24 8.79 -24.41
C GLY A 133 15.69 9.38 -23.07
N GLU A 134 15.02 10.43 -22.58
CA GLU A 134 15.45 11.13 -21.37
C GLU A 134 14.24 11.75 -20.66
N SER A 135 13.97 11.32 -19.44
CA SER A 135 12.92 11.85 -18.60
C SER A 135 13.29 11.69 -17.12
N GLU A 136 12.94 12.66 -16.28
CA GLU A 136 12.99 12.52 -14.84
C GLU A 136 11.71 11.83 -14.28
N LEU A 137 10.76 11.50 -15.17
CA LEU A 137 9.52 10.82 -14.81
C LEU A 137 9.66 9.31 -15.04
N ASN A 138 9.03 8.54 -14.22
CA ASN A 138 8.99 7.08 -14.28
C ASN A 138 8.04 6.61 -15.40
N LEU A 139 8.54 6.53 -16.61
CA LEU A 139 7.80 6.23 -17.83
C LEU A 139 8.51 5.13 -18.63
N THR A 140 7.77 4.42 -19.47
CA THR A 140 8.37 3.69 -20.58
C THR A 140 8.80 4.69 -21.67
N ARG A 141 9.62 4.25 -22.62
CA ARG A 141 10.02 5.10 -23.76
C ARG A 141 8.86 5.55 -24.63
N ASP A 142 7.86 4.68 -24.80
CA ASP A 142 6.67 4.99 -25.59
C ASP A 142 5.77 5.99 -24.91
N GLU A 143 5.54 5.84 -23.59
CA GLU A 143 4.81 6.81 -22.78
C GLU A 143 5.49 8.17 -22.74
N ALA A 144 6.82 8.20 -22.62
CA ALA A 144 7.61 9.41 -22.65
C ALA A 144 7.42 10.15 -23.99
N ARG A 145 7.44 9.41 -25.11
CA ARG A 145 7.16 9.96 -26.44
C ARG A 145 5.74 10.52 -26.55
N GLN A 146 4.74 9.75 -26.13
CA GLN A 146 3.33 10.18 -26.18
C GLN A 146 3.07 11.43 -25.35
N LEU A 147 3.63 11.53 -24.13
CA LEU A 147 3.51 12.71 -23.28
C LEU A 147 4.25 13.92 -23.88
N ALA A 148 5.44 13.72 -24.44
CA ALA A 148 6.20 14.78 -25.10
C ALA A 148 5.44 15.36 -26.29
N ASP A 149 4.89 14.51 -27.16
CA ASP A 149 4.12 14.92 -28.34
C ASP A 149 2.87 15.69 -27.91
N CYS A 150 2.15 15.15 -26.93
CA CYS A 150 0.94 15.78 -26.39
C CYS A 150 1.22 17.17 -25.76
N ALA A 151 2.28 17.30 -24.97
CA ALA A 151 2.65 18.57 -24.33
C ALA A 151 3.17 19.60 -25.35
N LYS A 152 3.75 19.13 -26.46
CA LYS A 152 4.22 19.98 -27.57
C LYS A 152 3.04 20.51 -28.40
N GLU A 153 2.05 19.68 -28.67
CA GLU A 153 0.86 20.05 -29.42
C GLU A 153 0.00 21.06 -28.62
N ASN A 154 -0.15 20.84 -27.33
CA ASN A 154 -0.92 21.74 -26.46
C ASN A 154 -0.27 21.86 -25.06
N PRO A 155 0.49 22.94 -24.81
CA PRO A 155 1.19 23.16 -23.53
C PRO A 155 0.29 23.63 -22.38
N ASP A 156 -1.02 23.80 -22.58
CA ASP A 156 -1.97 24.18 -21.53
C ASP A 156 -2.03 23.10 -20.42
N PRO A 157 -1.99 23.48 -19.14
CA PRO A 157 -2.05 22.53 -18.04
C PRO A 157 -3.27 21.58 -18.08
N GLN A 158 -4.41 22.03 -18.63
CA GLN A 158 -5.59 21.18 -18.75
C GLN A 158 -5.41 20.12 -19.85
N ALA A 159 -4.80 20.47 -20.98
CA ALA A 159 -4.48 19.53 -22.03
C ALA A 159 -3.47 18.48 -21.53
N ILE A 160 -2.42 18.91 -20.84
CA ILE A 160 -1.45 18.03 -20.18
C ILE A 160 -2.13 17.11 -19.16
N SER A 161 -3.13 17.60 -18.40
CA SER A 161 -3.94 16.77 -17.50
C SER A 161 -4.66 15.66 -18.26
N GLY A 162 -5.20 15.94 -19.44
CA GLY A 162 -5.84 14.95 -20.32
C GLY A 162 -4.86 13.89 -20.82
N CYS A 163 -3.61 14.26 -21.14
CA CYS A 163 -2.59 13.31 -21.55
C CYS A 163 -2.21 12.37 -20.41
N TRP A 164 -2.05 12.89 -19.20
CA TRP A 164 -1.84 12.08 -18.01
C TRP A 164 -3.02 11.16 -17.72
N ALA A 165 -4.27 11.65 -17.81
CA ALA A 165 -5.47 10.85 -17.61
C ALA A 165 -5.51 9.63 -18.56
N LYS A 166 -5.15 9.82 -19.84
CA LYS A 166 -5.06 8.73 -20.81
C LYS A 166 -3.99 7.72 -20.43
N LEU A 167 -2.78 8.15 -20.08
CA LEU A 167 -1.68 7.28 -19.66
C LEU A 167 -2.07 6.46 -18.41
N LEU A 168 -2.64 7.12 -17.41
CA LEU A 168 -3.06 6.46 -16.17
C LEU A 168 -4.18 5.42 -16.42
N LEU A 169 -5.14 5.74 -17.29
CA LEU A 169 -6.18 4.81 -17.73
C LEU A 169 -5.59 3.55 -18.38
N GLU A 170 -4.64 3.71 -19.30
CA GLU A 170 -3.95 2.59 -19.97
C GLU A 170 -3.22 1.71 -18.97
N ARG A 171 -2.48 2.29 -18.01
CA ARG A 171 -1.77 1.56 -16.97
C ARG A 171 -2.70 0.80 -16.02
N VAL A 172 -3.80 1.41 -15.58
CA VAL A 172 -4.78 0.72 -14.72
C VAL A 172 -5.44 -0.42 -15.48
N THR A 173 -5.84 -0.19 -16.74
CA THR A 173 -6.45 -1.23 -17.58
C THR A 173 -5.53 -2.44 -17.72
N GLU A 174 -4.23 -2.21 -17.96
CA GLU A 174 -3.25 -3.29 -18.06
C GLU A 174 -3.03 -3.99 -16.71
N PHE A 175 -2.99 -3.23 -15.60
CA PHE A 175 -2.89 -3.82 -14.27
C PHE A 175 -4.13 -4.67 -13.92
N GLN A 176 -5.34 -4.19 -14.21
CA GLN A 176 -6.59 -4.96 -13.99
C GLN A 176 -6.60 -6.26 -14.80
N ARG A 177 -5.97 -6.26 -15.98
CA ARG A 177 -5.89 -7.44 -16.85
C ARG A 177 -4.82 -8.45 -16.42
N ARG A 178 -3.68 -8.00 -15.87
CA ARG A 178 -2.49 -8.84 -15.64
C ARG A 178 -1.88 -8.73 -14.24
N GLY A 179 -2.46 -7.92 -13.37
CA GLY A 179 -1.89 -7.69 -12.04
C GLY A 179 -0.46 -7.14 -12.10
N PHE A 180 0.37 -7.53 -11.14
CA PHE A 180 1.77 -7.05 -11.05
C PHE A 180 2.64 -7.43 -12.26
N SER A 181 2.31 -8.49 -12.99
CA SER A 181 3.02 -8.87 -14.22
C SER A 181 2.74 -7.92 -15.39
N GLY A 182 1.62 -7.17 -15.32
CA GLY A 182 1.25 -6.14 -16.31
C GLY A 182 1.88 -4.78 -16.08
N VAL A 183 2.61 -4.57 -14.97
CA VAL A 183 3.24 -3.27 -14.69
C VAL A 183 4.46 -3.07 -15.56
N PRO A 184 4.45 -2.11 -16.53
CA PRO A 184 5.58 -1.89 -17.40
C PRO A 184 6.76 -1.27 -16.64
N PRO A 185 8.01 -1.55 -17.05
CA PRO A 185 9.20 -1.00 -16.43
C PRO A 185 9.33 0.51 -16.72
N TYR A 186 10.09 1.20 -15.88
CA TYR A 186 10.57 2.56 -16.12
C TYR A 186 11.86 2.49 -16.92
N GLU A 187 11.96 3.23 -18.01
CA GLU A 187 13.08 3.16 -18.95
C GLU A 187 13.73 4.52 -19.19
N ALA A 188 13.12 5.57 -18.66
CA ALA A 188 13.42 6.92 -19.11
C ALA A 188 14.70 7.52 -18.51
N THR A 189 15.30 6.90 -17.48
CA THR A 189 16.49 7.42 -16.78
C THR A 189 17.81 6.75 -17.21
N GLY A 190 17.79 6.00 -18.30
CA GLY A 190 18.96 5.24 -18.79
C GLY A 190 19.11 3.84 -18.19
N GLU A 191 18.41 3.55 -17.10
CA GLU A 191 18.31 2.21 -16.52
C GLU A 191 16.87 1.71 -16.62
N THR A 192 16.71 0.41 -16.84
CA THR A 192 15.38 -0.23 -16.82
C THR A 192 15.05 -0.68 -15.41
N VAL A 193 14.01 -0.09 -14.82
CA VAL A 193 13.56 -0.40 -13.46
C VAL A 193 12.15 -0.99 -13.48
N SER A 194 12.00 -2.22 -13.02
CA SER A 194 10.68 -2.85 -12.84
C SER A 194 10.13 -2.58 -11.44
N PRO A 195 9.00 -1.85 -11.27
CA PRO A 195 8.39 -1.61 -9.97
C PRO A 195 8.03 -2.90 -9.23
N ALA A 196 7.49 -3.89 -9.95
CA ALA A 196 7.15 -5.19 -9.38
C ALA A 196 8.41 -5.95 -8.90
N ALA A 197 9.54 -5.87 -9.62
CA ALA A 197 10.79 -6.46 -9.17
C ALA A 197 11.37 -5.75 -7.94
N GLN A 198 11.25 -4.42 -7.87
CA GLN A 198 11.64 -3.62 -6.69
C GLN A 198 10.83 -4.03 -5.46
N LEU A 199 9.51 -4.16 -5.60
CA LEU A 199 8.62 -4.59 -4.53
C LEU A 199 9.00 -5.99 -4.02
N ARG A 200 9.19 -6.95 -4.92
CA ARG A 200 9.62 -8.32 -4.56
C ARG A 200 11.01 -8.34 -3.91
N ALA A 201 11.93 -7.47 -4.33
CA ALA A 201 13.25 -7.37 -3.74
C ALA A 201 13.17 -6.88 -2.28
N MET A 202 12.37 -5.86 -1.98
CA MET A 202 12.16 -5.38 -0.61
C MET A 202 11.56 -6.46 0.29
N LEU A 203 10.54 -7.19 -0.16
CA LEU A 203 9.91 -8.26 0.62
C LEU A 203 10.88 -9.41 0.90
N ARG A 204 11.75 -9.77 -0.05
CA ARG A 204 12.79 -10.80 0.17
C ARG A 204 13.80 -10.43 1.25
N GLU A 205 14.08 -9.15 1.44
CA GLU A 205 14.96 -8.67 2.51
C GLU A 205 14.29 -8.67 3.89
N GLN A 206 12.98 -8.98 3.96
CA GLN A 206 12.18 -9.04 5.19
C GLN A 206 11.48 -10.41 5.30
N PRO A 207 12.25 -11.51 5.43
CA PRO A 207 11.70 -12.87 5.29
C PRO A 207 10.68 -13.24 6.36
N THR A 208 10.79 -12.71 7.58
CA THR A 208 9.82 -12.94 8.66
C THR A 208 8.48 -12.26 8.35
N VAL A 209 8.50 -11.01 7.89
CA VAL A 209 7.30 -10.30 7.45
C VAL A 209 6.71 -10.95 6.21
N ALA A 210 7.52 -11.25 5.20
CA ALA A 210 7.05 -11.91 3.98
C ALA A 210 6.43 -13.29 4.28
N GLY A 211 7.00 -14.04 5.22
CA GLY A 211 6.45 -15.32 5.68
C GLY A 211 5.09 -15.19 6.37
N GLU A 212 4.93 -14.17 7.24
CA GLU A 212 3.66 -13.86 7.90
C GLU A 212 2.56 -13.51 6.90
N PHE A 213 2.90 -12.75 5.86
CA PHE A 213 1.96 -12.30 4.83
C PHE A 213 1.92 -13.20 3.59
N ALA A 214 2.60 -14.35 3.58
CA ALA A 214 2.67 -15.23 2.40
C ALA A 214 1.28 -15.56 1.80
N PRO A 215 0.24 -15.91 2.58
CA PRO A 215 -1.08 -16.20 2.02
C PRO A 215 -1.72 -15.01 1.30
N LEU A 216 -1.51 -13.78 1.79
CA LEU A 216 -2.01 -12.57 1.14
C LEU A 216 -1.20 -12.27 -0.12
N LEU A 217 0.14 -12.30 -0.03
CA LEU A 217 1.06 -11.97 -1.13
C LEU A 217 0.90 -12.95 -2.32
N GLU A 218 0.67 -14.23 -2.05
CA GLU A 218 0.35 -15.24 -3.07
C GLU A 218 -0.98 -14.93 -3.76
N LYS A 219 -2.05 -14.72 -2.97
CA LYS A 219 -3.40 -14.43 -3.50
C LYS A 219 -3.50 -13.11 -4.25
N CYS A 220 -2.61 -12.16 -3.99
CA CYS A 220 -2.52 -10.89 -4.72
C CYS A 220 -1.60 -10.96 -5.95
N GLY A 221 -0.94 -12.09 -6.23
CA GLY A 221 0.01 -12.25 -7.33
C GLY A 221 1.31 -11.46 -7.17
N VAL A 222 1.66 -11.05 -5.94
CA VAL A 222 2.91 -10.31 -5.67
C VAL A 222 4.12 -11.23 -5.75
N LEU A 223 4.03 -12.44 -5.18
CA LEU A 223 5.15 -13.39 -5.10
C LEU A 223 5.24 -14.32 -6.32
N GLY A 224 4.19 -14.46 -7.12
CA GLY A 224 4.12 -15.36 -8.27
C GLY A 224 4.05 -14.62 -9.61
N ASP A 225 4.29 -15.39 -10.69
CA ASP A 225 4.02 -14.95 -12.06
C ASP A 225 2.60 -15.40 -12.51
N GLU A 226 1.84 -15.99 -11.60
CA GLU A 226 0.51 -16.55 -11.88
C GLU A 226 -0.58 -15.48 -11.86
N GLU A 227 -1.63 -15.82 -12.60
CA GLU A 227 -2.78 -14.97 -12.92
C GLU A 227 -3.45 -14.33 -11.70
N ALA A 228 -4.03 -13.18 -12.00
CA ALA A 228 -4.85 -12.27 -11.21
C ALA A 228 -5.33 -12.79 -9.84
N ALA A 229 -5.15 -11.93 -8.88
CA ALA A 229 -5.66 -12.02 -7.53
C ALA A 229 -7.04 -12.68 -7.43
N THR A 230 -7.14 -13.69 -6.56
CA THR A 230 -8.43 -14.28 -6.20
C THR A 230 -9.22 -13.38 -5.24
N LEU A 231 -8.59 -12.30 -4.75
CA LEU A 231 -9.18 -11.30 -3.86
C LEU A 231 -9.74 -10.15 -4.67
N LYS A 232 -10.89 -9.61 -4.24
CA LYS A 232 -11.45 -8.40 -4.84
C LYS A 232 -10.57 -7.20 -4.51
N PRO A 233 -10.00 -6.51 -5.52
CA PRO A 233 -9.17 -5.33 -5.31
C PRO A 233 -10.02 -4.07 -5.05
N PHE A 234 -9.42 -3.09 -4.36
CA PHE A 234 -9.84 -1.71 -4.39
C PHE A 234 -8.76 -0.91 -5.10
N HIS A 235 -9.06 -0.38 -6.27
CA HIS A 235 -8.14 0.42 -7.08
C HIS A 235 -8.31 1.90 -6.79
N TYR A 236 -7.20 2.65 -6.84
CA TYR A 236 -7.22 4.10 -6.71
C TYR A 236 -6.14 4.78 -7.55
N TRP A 237 -6.35 6.04 -7.86
CA TRP A 237 -5.29 6.95 -8.24
C TRP A 237 -5.16 8.07 -7.22
N GLY A 238 -3.95 8.58 -7.05
CA GLY A 238 -3.66 9.71 -6.17
C GLY A 238 -2.68 10.67 -6.79
N LEU A 239 -2.69 11.90 -6.28
CA LEU A 239 -1.68 12.92 -6.53
C LEU A 239 -1.11 13.35 -5.19
N TYR A 240 0.18 13.12 -5.01
CA TYR A 240 0.89 13.40 -3.76
C TYR A 240 1.98 14.43 -3.97
N GLU A 241 2.35 15.17 -2.92
CA GLU A 241 3.55 15.97 -2.90
C GLU A 241 4.67 15.22 -2.17
N ALA A 242 5.65 14.72 -2.92
CA ALA A 242 6.85 14.09 -2.39
C ALA A 242 8.07 14.95 -2.75
N ASN A 243 8.89 15.33 -1.76
CA ASN A 243 10.07 16.18 -1.95
C ASN A 243 9.78 17.48 -2.76
N HIS A 244 8.63 18.10 -2.52
CA HIS A 244 8.15 19.28 -3.25
C HIS A 244 7.81 19.03 -4.74
N HIS A 245 7.67 17.78 -5.14
CA HIS A 245 7.27 17.35 -6.49
C HIS A 245 5.87 16.72 -6.44
N ALA A 246 4.97 17.17 -7.30
CA ALA A 246 3.69 16.50 -7.48
C ALA A 246 3.92 15.18 -8.23
N THR A 247 3.39 14.11 -7.68
CA THR A 247 3.65 12.75 -8.14
C THR A 247 2.34 11.98 -8.24
N PHE A 248 2.01 11.51 -9.44
CA PHE A 248 0.90 10.59 -9.64
C PHE A 248 1.23 9.20 -9.10
N VAL A 249 0.22 8.58 -8.52
CA VAL A 249 0.29 7.22 -7.99
C VAL A 249 -0.91 6.43 -8.50
N LEU A 250 -0.68 5.19 -8.92
CA LEU A 250 -1.71 4.17 -9.07
C LEU A 250 -1.49 3.11 -8.02
N GLY A 251 -2.55 2.82 -7.25
CA GLY A 251 -2.48 1.85 -6.18
C GLY A 251 -3.60 0.83 -6.21
N VAL A 252 -3.37 -0.26 -5.50
CA VAL A 252 -4.33 -1.33 -5.29
C VAL A 252 -4.30 -1.78 -3.84
N VAL A 253 -5.48 -1.95 -3.25
CA VAL A 253 -5.62 -2.47 -1.89
C VAL A 253 -6.33 -3.81 -1.92
N TYR A 254 -5.76 -4.81 -1.25
CA TYR A 254 -6.36 -6.13 -1.06
C TYR A 254 -6.61 -6.39 0.41
N LEU A 255 -7.73 -7.02 0.73
CA LEU A 255 -8.11 -7.41 2.08
C LEU A 255 -8.33 -8.93 2.13
N LEU A 256 -7.63 -9.63 3.03
CA LEU A 256 -7.75 -11.05 3.29
C LEU A 256 -8.26 -11.28 4.71
N PRO A 257 -9.51 -11.77 4.89
CA PRO A 257 -9.97 -12.28 6.18
C PRO A 257 -9.28 -13.62 6.52
N LEU A 258 -8.80 -13.76 7.76
CA LEU A 258 -8.11 -14.95 8.28
C LEU A 258 -8.75 -15.45 9.59
N GLY A 259 -10.03 -15.81 9.53
CA GLY A 259 -10.79 -16.22 10.71
C GLY A 259 -11.19 -15.04 11.58
N ASP A 260 -10.43 -14.79 12.66
CA ASP A 260 -10.70 -13.72 13.63
C ASP A 260 -9.89 -12.44 13.40
N HIS A 261 -8.95 -12.43 12.48
CA HIS A 261 -8.09 -11.30 12.14
C HIS A 261 -8.07 -11.02 10.63
N TYR A 262 -7.38 -9.95 10.23
CA TYR A 262 -7.37 -9.49 8.85
C TYR A 262 -5.96 -9.09 8.42
N GLN A 263 -5.57 -9.45 7.19
CA GLN A 263 -4.41 -8.90 6.52
C GLN A 263 -4.83 -7.95 5.41
N LEU A 264 -4.10 -6.85 5.25
CA LEU A 264 -4.33 -5.91 4.17
C LEU A 264 -2.99 -5.54 3.52
N LEU A 265 -2.99 -5.49 2.20
CA LEU A 265 -1.89 -4.98 1.39
C LEU A 265 -2.38 -3.75 0.64
N ASP A 266 -1.66 -2.63 0.75
CA ASP A 266 -1.79 -1.46 -0.11
C ASP A 266 -0.49 -1.30 -0.91
N ALA A 267 -0.56 -1.44 -2.22
CA ALA A 267 0.60 -1.38 -3.10
C ALA A 267 0.44 -0.28 -4.16
N GLN A 268 1.37 0.67 -4.16
CA GLN A 268 1.52 1.66 -5.21
C GLN A 268 2.39 1.06 -6.31
N TYR A 269 1.74 0.45 -7.31
CA TYR A 269 2.40 -0.25 -8.40
C TYR A 269 2.91 0.67 -9.51
N TYR A 270 2.42 1.91 -9.56
CA TYR A 270 2.93 2.98 -10.42
C TYR A 270 3.10 4.28 -9.64
N VAL A 271 4.22 4.93 -9.86
CA VAL A 271 4.58 6.23 -9.29
C VAL A 271 5.25 7.05 -10.38
N SER A 272 4.76 8.23 -10.69
CA SER A 272 5.26 9.01 -11.82
C SER A 272 6.65 9.63 -11.63
N GLY A 273 7.20 9.61 -10.40
CA GLY A 273 8.53 10.16 -10.10
C GLY A 273 8.88 10.01 -8.62
N THR A 274 10.06 10.47 -8.20
CA THR A 274 10.58 10.50 -6.83
C THR A 274 10.93 9.15 -6.18
N TYR A 275 10.11 8.13 -6.34
CA TYR A 275 10.36 6.76 -5.89
C TYR A 275 9.79 5.77 -6.91
N TYR A 276 10.13 4.49 -6.77
CA TYR A 276 9.76 3.46 -7.76
C TYR A 276 8.46 2.75 -7.41
N THR A 277 8.31 2.37 -6.15
CA THR A 277 7.13 1.67 -5.62
C THR A 277 7.06 1.84 -4.11
N PHE A 278 5.87 1.67 -3.57
CA PHE A 278 5.61 1.70 -2.13
C PHE A 278 4.62 0.59 -1.79
N VAL A 279 4.82 -0.12 -0.70
CA VAL A 279 3.87 -1.09 -0.20
C VAL A 279 3.68 -0.95 1.30
N THR A 280 2.44 -1.00 1.73
CA THR A 280 2.05 -1.08 3.13
C THR A 280 1.36 -2.42 3.38
N LEU A 281 1.80 -3.10 4.42
CA LEU A 281 1.16 -4.31 4.94
C LEU A 281 0.52 -3.99 6.29
N TYR A 282 -0.68 -4.51 6.52
CA TYR A 282 -1.36 -4.40 7.80
C TYR A 282 -1.75 -5.79 8.31
N GLU A 283 -1.50 -6.02 9.59
CA GLU A 283 -2.07 -7.13 10.35
C GLU A 283 -3.00 -6.55 11.41
N ILE A 284 -4.25 -7.00 11.46
CA ILE A 284 -5.33 -6.36 12.23
C ILE A 284 -6.01 -7.41 13.09
N TRP A 285 -5.81 -7.36 14.40
CA TRP A 285 -6.37 -8.31 15.35
C TRP A 285 -7.45 -7.70 16.23
N PRO A 286 -8.44 -8.49 16.64
CA PRO A 286 -9.35 -8.06 17.71
C PRO A 286 -8.60 -7.99 19.04
N THR A 287 -8.87 -6.94 19.79
CA THR A 287 -8.43 -6.78 21.18
C THR A 287 -9.53 -6.19 22.04
N ARG A 288 -9.34 -6.10 23.35
CA ARG A 288 -10.33 -5.58 24.28
C ARG A 288 -9.70 -4.70 25.35
N VAL A 289 -10.43 -3.63 25.71
CA VAL A 289 -10.17 -2.80 26.89
C VAL A 289 -11.42 -2.84 27.79
N GLY A 290 -11.36 -3.62 28.86
CA GLY A 290 -12.55 -3.94 29.63
C GLY A 290 -13.58 -4.66 28.76
N GLU A 291 -14.78 -4.09 28.63
CA GLU A 291 -15.85 -4.66 27.79
C GLU A 291 -15.84 -4.15 26.34
N LYS A 292 -15.03 -3.14 26.02
CA LYS A 292 -14.99 -2.52 24.69
C LYS A 292 -14.13 -3.33 23.74
N SER A 293 -14.67 -3.62 22.56
CA SER A 293 -13.91 -4.19 21.44
C SER A 293 -13.06 -3.09 20.78
N GLU A 294 -11.80 -3.39 20.55
CA GLU A 294 -10.85 -2.54 19.84
C GLU A 294 -10.06 -3.39 18.82
N ALA A 295 -9.36 -2.75 17.92
CA ALA A 295 -8.43 -3.41 17.01
C ALA A 295 -6.99 -3.03 17.34
N LEU A 296 -6.15 -4.05 17.49
CA LEU A 296 -4.69 -3.91 17.46
C LEU A 296 -4.24 -3.98 16.00
N VAL A 297 -3.45 -3.01 15.56
CA VAL A 297 -2.98 -2.92 14.18
C VAL A 297 -1.45 -2.84 14.18
N TRP A 298 -0.81 -3.78 13.51
CA TRP A 298 0.55 -3.65 13.04
C TRP A 298 0.53 -3.13 11.60
N ARG A 299 1.48 -2.26 11.27
CA ARG A 299 1.68 -1.72 9.94
C ARG A 299 3.16 -1.73 9.59
N GLY A 300 3.51 -2.32 8.45
CA GLY A 300 4.83 -2.28 7.86
C GLY A 300 4.81 -1.54 6.53
N ASP A 301 5.64 -0.53 6.39
CA ASP A 301 5.79 0.29 5.20
C ASP A 301 7.13 0.04 4.54
N PHE A 302 7.14 -0.13 3.22
CA PHE A 302 8.33 -0.44 2.43
C PHE A 302 8.36 0.47 1.20
N ILE A 303 9.47 1.17 0.99
CA ILE A 303 9.66 2.07 -0.15
C ILE A 303 10.95 1.75 -0.89
N ALA A 304 10.88 1.74 -2.22
CA ALA A 304 12.05 1.70 -3.09
C ALA A 304 12.19 3.02 -3.85
N ALA A 305 13.35 3.67 -3.70
CA ALA A 305 13.63 4.95 -4.32
C ALA A 305 15.08 5.03 -4.84
N PRO A 306 15.33 5.75 -5.97
CA PRO A 306 16.67 5.88 -6.55
C PRO A 306 17.65 6.56 -5.60
N THR A 307 17.21 7.56 -4.85
CA THR A 307 18.02 8.33 -3.91
C THR A 307 18.60 7.49 -2.78
N LEU A 308 17.91 6.41 -2.39
CA LEU A 308 18.35 5.52 -1.32
C LEU A 308 19.61 4.71 -1.70
N ALA A 309 19.83 4.46 -2.98
CA ALA A 309 21.02 3.73 -3.47
C ALA A 309 22.33 4.42 -3.10
N PHE A 310 22.28 5.73 -2.91
CA PHE A 310 23.46 6.56 -2.58
C PHE A 310 23.61 6.80 -1.07
N THR A 311 22.64 6.33 -0.25
CA THR A 311 22.67 6.50 1.21
C THR A 311 23.31 5.29 1.88
N LYS A 312 24.16 5.53 2.90
CA LYS A 312 24.88 4.48 3.63
C LYS A 312 24.89 4.78 5.13
N GLY A 313 25.05 3.72 5.91
CA GLY A 313 25.29 3.83 7.35
C GLY A 313 24.24 4.69 8.07
N PHE A 314 24.72 5.76 8.75
CA PHE A 314 23.89 6.63 9.57
C PHE A 314 22.78 7.34 8.79
N ASP A 315 23.05 7.78 7.55
CA ASP A 315 22.04 8.47 6.74
C ASP A 315 20.84 7.55 6.43
N ARG A 316 21.09 6.27 6.20
CA ARG A 316 20.03 5.30 5.93
C ARG A 316 19.15 5.07 7.17
N LEU A 317 19.74 5.02 8.34
CA LEU A 317 18.99 4.96 9.61
C LEU A 317 18.15 6.22 9.83
N ALA A 318 18.69 7.40 9.50
CA ALA A 318 17.98 8.66 9.59
C ALA A 318 16.75 8.69 8.65
N TYR A 319 16.85 8.19 7.42
CA TYR A 319 15.71 8.06 6.52
C TYR A 319 14.65 7.13 7.08
N GLY A 320 15.03 6.00 7.69
CA GLY A 320 14.09 5.10 8.38
C GLY A 320 13.35 5.82 9.52
N ALA A 321 14.06 6.59 10.34
CA ALA A 321 13.46 7.36 11.43
C ALA A 321 12.50 8.46 10.92
N ILE A 322 12.84 9.14 9.81
CA ILE A 322 11.96 10.12 9.16
C ILE A 322 10.69 9.40 8.66
N MET A 323 10.84 8.25 8.01
CA MET A 323 9.71 7.46 7.53
C MET A 323 8.75 7.09 8.66
N VAL A 324 9.27 6.65 9.82
CA VAL A 324 8.46 6.36 11.03
C VAL A 324 7.64 7.60 11.43
N GLN A 325 8.23 8.81 11.42
CA GLN A 325 7.51 10.02 11.80
C GLN A 325 6.39 10.38 10.81
N GLU A 326 6.61 10.22 9.51
CA GLU A 326 5.58 10.47 8.49
C GLU A 326 4.45 9.43 8.60
N VAL A 327 4.77 8.16 8.81
CA VAL A 327 3.79 7.10 9.03
C VAL A 327 2.96 7.36 10.29
N LYS A 328 3.58 7.82 11.40
CA LYS A 328 2.84 8.18 12.62
C LYS A 328 1.86 9.33 12.40
N LYS A 329 2.14 10.28 11.51
CA LYS A 329 1.17 11.33 11.14
C LYS A 329 -0.06 10.74 10.46
N ALA A 330 0.15 9.83 9.49
CA ALA A 330 -0.94 9.15 8.80
C ALA A 330 -1.81 8.34 9.77
N ILE A 331 -1.18 7.60 10.70
CA ILE A 331 -1.91 6.82 11.71
C ILE A 331 -2.73 7.72 12.63
N ARG A 332 -2.20 8.87 13.09
CA ARG A 332 -2.95 9.82 13.91
C ARG A 332 -4.19 10.33 13.19
N SER A 333 -4.03 10.73 11.92
CA SER A 333 -5.16 11.14 11.08
C SER A 333 -6.22 10.05 10.97
N PHE A 334 -5.82 8.80 10.73
CA PHE A 334 -6.73 7.67 10.70
C PHE A 334 -7.42 7.43 12.05
N GLN A 335 -6.67 7.47 13.17
CA GLN A 335 -7.26 7.32 14.52
C GLN A 335 -8.29 8.42 14.81
N ASP A 336 -8.06 9.65 14.36
CA ASP A 336 -8.98 10.77 14.57
C ASP A 336 -10.25 10.59 13.72
N ASP A 337 -10.15 10.14 12.46
CA ASP A 337 -11.30 9.81 11.61
C ASP A 337 -12.16 8.69 12.22
N VAL A 338 -11.53 7.68 12.80
CA VAL A 338 -12.22 6.58 13.48
C VAL A 338 -13.00 7.08 14.69
N LYS A 339 -12.44 8.00 15.48
CA LYS A 339 -13.10 8.59 16.67
C LYS A 339 -14.29 9.47 16.31
N VAL A 340 -14.17 10.28 15.23
CA VAL A 340 -15.26 11.19 14.79
C VAL A 340 -16.48 10.42 14.30
N LYS A 341 -16.30 9.36 13.51
CA LYS A 341 -17.41 8.54 13.00
C LYS A 341 -18.12 7.69 14.04
N ASN A 342 -17.56 7.58 15.25
CA ASN A 342 -18.14 6.83 16.36
C ASN A 342 -18.90 7.74 17.36
N ARG A 343 -18.98 9.05 17.13
CA ARG A 343 -19.79 10.02 17.87
C ARG A 343 -21.11 10.26 17.14
#